data_9c7e12d509fc6949b2ac8a04096ac876
#
_entry.id   9c7e12d509fc6949b2ac8a04096ac876
#
_cell.length_a   1.000
_cell.length_b   1.000
_cell.length_c   1.000
_cell.angle_alpha   90.00
_cell.angle_beta   90.00
_cell.angle_gamma   90.00
#
_symmetry.space_group_name_H-M   'P 1'
#
loop_
_entity.id
_entity.type
_entity.pdbx_description
1 polymer ?
#
loop_
_entity_poly.entity_id
_entity_poly.type
_entity_poly.pdbx_seq_one_letter_code
_entity_poly.pdbx_strand_id
1 'polypeptide(L)'
;NDVLFNYIFEWNEAKDGYTASSPKHLSFMDGMEYVNDDGRDSVRLPDRKTVIPVFYASSGVQSAMPLDVMTDYLTGLVGKNARFSWHDITKSLSRHMEKNGHVTQEFLSDFNSRNRYESVQLFIEEPEQNLYPESQRKLILEIISALKRAGQNGEKESIAVMTTHSPYVLSVLNVLMIWTAAVEQRPDDERLLSLIGNEYLLPLSAYSAYYINEDGTFADIVDKEIPMISGNDLDGVSDWVDDSIAQINSIMYGED
;
A
#
# COMPACT_ATOMS: atom_id res chain seq x y z
N ASN A 1 -11.74 -18.52 -10.77
CA ASN A 1 -11.77 -17.06 -10.57
C ASN A 1 -10.53 -16.48 -11.21
N ASP A 2 -10.74 -15.61 -12.20
CA ASP A 2 -9.67 -14.91 -12.90
C ASP A 2 -9.32 -13.65 -12.08
N VAL A 3 -8.08 -13.53 -11.63
CA VAL A 3 -7.60 -12.40 -10.80
C VAL A 3 -7.78 -11.08 -11.54
N LEU A 4 -7.50 -11.05 -12.85
CA LEU A 4 -7.67 -9.86 -13.67
C LEU A 4 -9.13 -9.40 -13.76
N PHE A 5 -10.06 -10.36 -13.86
CA PHE A 5 -11.49 -10.05 -13.90
C PHE A 5 -11.97 -9.43 -12.57
N ASN A 6 -11.50 -9.97 -11.45
CA ASN A 6 -11.80 -9.41 -10.13
C ASN A 6 -11.22 -8.00 -9.98
N TYR A 7 -9.97 -7.78 -10.42
CA TYR A 7 -9.35 -6.46 -10.38
C TYR A 7 -10.14 -5.43 -11.20
N ILE A 8 -10.56 -5.76 -12.43
CA ILE A 8 -11.35 -4.85 -13.28
C ILE A 8 -12.69 -4.52 -12.63
N PHE A 9 -13.32 -5.50 -11.99
CA PHE A 9 -14.57 -5.28 -11.28
C PHE A 9 -14.40 -4.34 -10.09
N GLU A 10 -13.43 -4.62 -9.22
CA GLU A 10 -13.11 -3.77 -8.06
C GLU A 10 -12.66 -2.37 -8.47
N TRP A 11 -11.90 -2.24 -9.57
CA TRP A 11 -11.51 -0.95 -10.14
C TRP A 11 -12.72 -0.11 -10.55
N ASN A 12 -13.69 -0.71 -11.24
CA ASN A 12 -14.92 -0.01 -11.63
C ASN A 12 -15.72 0.47 -10.40
N GLU A 13 -15.82 -0.37 -9.38
CA GLU A 13 -16.47 0.01 -8.13
C GLU A 13 -15.71 1.11 -7.37
N ALA A 14 -14.37 1.04 -7.35
CA ALA A 14 -13.52 2.03 -6.69
C ALA A 14 -13.69 3.42 -7.30
N LYS A 15 -13.64 3.51 -8.62
CA LYS A 15 -13.66 4.81 -9.32
C LYS A 15 -15.02 5.51 -9.27
N ASP A 16 -16.13 4.77 -9.13
CA ASP A 16 -17.46 5.35 -9.02
C ASP A 16 -17.63 6.22 -7.76
N GLY A 17 -16.79 6.03 -6.75
CA GLY A 17 -16.77 6.85 -5.54
C GLY A 17 -16.15 8.24 -5.71
N TYR A 18 -15.38 8.46 -6.79
CA TYR A 18 -14.54 9.66 -6.93
C TYR A 18 -15.01 10.57 -8.05
N THR A 19 -16.01 11.38 -7.75
CA THR A 19 -16.62 12.33 -8.71
C THR A 19 -15.97 13.71 -8.68
N ALA A 20 -16.37 14.60 -9.58
CA ALA A 20 -15.91 16.00 -9.58
C ALA A 20 -16.24 16.75 -8.28
N SER A 21 -17.30 16.37 -7.55
CA SER A 21 -17.69 16.92 -6.25
C SER A 21 -17.03 16.22 -5.05
N SER A 22 -16.52 15.02 -5.25
CA SER A 22 -15.84 14.21 -4.23
C SER A 22 -14.60 13.55 -4.84
N PRO A 23 -13.56 14.32 -5.20
CA PRO A 23 -12.37 13.79 -5.82
C PRO A 23 -11.49 13.03 -4.83
N LYS A 24 -10.65 12.13 -5.32
CA LYS A 24 -9.57 11.51 -4.53
C LYS A 24 -8.32 12.40 -4.63
N HIS A 25 -7.85 12.91 -3.50
CA HIS A 25 -6.52 13.50 -3.45
C HIS A 25 -5.46 12.41 -3.67
N LEU A 26 -4.58 12.62 -4.65
CA LEU A 26 -3.48 11.70 -4.92
C LEU A 26 -2.39 11.89 -3.86
N SER A 27 -2.13 10.84 -3.08
CA SER A 27 -1.20 10.88 -1.95
C SER A 27 0.22 11.25 -2.35
N PHE A 28 0.65 10.80 -3.53
CA PHE A 28 2.01 10.93 -4.05
C PHE A 28 2.28 12.21 -4.85
N MET A 29 1.25 13.05 -5.09
CA MET A 29 1.36 14.28 -5.89
C MET A 29 0.58 15.43 -5.24
N ASP A 30 1.30 16.43 -4.73
CA ASP A 30 0.70 17.54 -4.03
C ASP A 30 -0.33 18.31 -4.87
N GLY A 31 -1.53 18.43 -4.31
CA GLY A 31 -2.62 19.21 -4.90
C GLY A 31 -3.26 18.61 -6.14
N MET A 32 -2.81 17.43 -6.59
CA MET A 32 -3.47 16.71 -7.68
C MET A 32 -4.61 15.84 -7.14
N GLU A 33 -5.68 15.75 -7.91
CA GLU A 33 -6.88 15.00 -7.56
C GLU A 33 -7.27 14.09 -8.71
N TYR A 34 -7.61 12.83 -8.39
CA TYR A 34 -8.26 11.93 -9.33
C TYR A 34 -9.77 12.17 -9.32
N VAL A 35 -10.36 12.19 -10.49
CA VAL A 35 -11.81 12.30 -10.71
C VAL A 35 -12.24 11.31 -11.80
N ASN A 36 -13.35 10.63 -11.55
CA ASN A 36 -14.07 9.89 -12.58
C ASN A 36 -15.31 10.71 -12.98
N ASP A 37 -15.39 11.06 -14.24
CA ASP A 37 -16.53 11.80 -14.79
C ASP A 37 -17.17 10.95 -15.88
N ASP A 38 -18.30 10.35 -15.57
CA ASP A 38 -19.08 9.48 -16.45
C ASP A 38 -18.23 8.39 -17.13
N GLY A 39 -17.42 7.70 -16.32
CA GLY A 39 -16.52 6.63 -16.77
C GLY A 39 -15.18 7.08 -17.37
N ARG A 40 -14.91 8.40 -17.37
CA ARG A 40 -13.64 8.96 -17.85
C ARG A 40 -12.70 9.24 -16.68
N ASP A 41 -11.61 8.51 -16.64
CA ASP A 41 -10.56 8.69 -15.64
C ASP A 41 -9.73 9.92 -15.97
N SER A 42 -9.67 10.89 -15.07
CA SER A 42 -8.99 12.16 -15.25
C SER A 42 -8.28 12.60 -13.97
N VAL A 43 -7.25 13.43 -14.12
CA VAL A 43 -6.59 14.10 -13.00
C VAL A 43 -6.84 15.60 -13.09
N ARG A 44 -7.20 16.19 -11.96
CA ARG A 44 -7.32 17.63 -11.77
C ARG A 44 -6.01 18.16 -11.21
N LEU A 45 -5.44 19.18 -11.86
CA LEU A 45 -4.19 19.79 -11.44
C LEU A 45 -4.36 20.71 -10.22
N PRO A 46 -3.26 21.13 -9.55
CA PRO A 46 -3.31 22.00 -8.37
C PRO A 46 -4.00 23.34 -8.58
N ASP A 47 -4.08 23.83 -9.81
CA ASP A 47 -4.82 25.05 -10.16
C ASP A 47 -6.35 24.88 -10.05
N ARG A 48 -6.81 23.62 -9.85
CA ARG A 48 -8.22 23.20 -9.75
C ARG A 48 -9.10 23.50 -10.96
N LYS A 49 -8.51 24.01 -12.04
CA LYS A 49 -9.20 24.37 -13.29
C LYS A 49 -8.87 23.44 -14.43
N THR A 50 -7.61 22.99 -14.47
CA THR A 50 -7.11 22.12 -15.51
C THR A 50 -7.41 20.67 -15.16
N VAL A 51 -8.13 19.98 -16.04
CA VAL A 51 -8.44 18.55 -15.95
C VAL A 51 -7.85 17.86 -17.16
N ILE A 52 -7.06 16.83 -16.93
CA ILE A 52 -6.35 16.07 -17.96
C ILE A 52 -6.80 14.60 -17.87
N PRO A 53 -7.26 13.97 -18.98
CA PRO A 53 -7.47 12.54 -18.99
C PRO A 53 -6.20 11.80 -18.57
N VAL A 54 -6.33 10.76 -17.74
CA VAL A 54 -5.19 10.00 -17.19
C VAL A 54 -4.26 9.49 -18.29
N PHE A 55 -4.81 9.14 -19.45
CA PHE A 55 -4.04 8.72 -20.63
C PHE A 55 -2.97 9.75 -21.08
N TYR A 56 -3.19 11.04 -20.85
CA TYR A 56 -2.24 12.11 -21.18
C TYR A 56 -1.42 12.60 -19.98
N ALA A 57 -1.61 12.00 -18.81
CA ALA A 57 -0.81 12.32 -17.64
C ALA A 57 0.61 11.73 -17.75
N SER A 58 1.51 12.12 -16.83
CA SER A 58 2.85 11.55 -16.78
C SER A 58 2.82 10.05 -16.47
N SER A 59 3.87 9.32 -16.85
CA SER A 59 4.00 7.89 -16.57
C SER A 59 3.89 7.57 -15.06
N GLY A 60 4.43 8.44 -14.20
CA GLY A 60 4.31 8.29 -12.75
C GLY A 60 2.85 8.37 -12.27
N VAL A 61 2.06 9.30 -12.80
CA VAL A 61 0.62 9.37 -12.48
C VAL A 61 -0.11 8.15 -13.01
N GLN A 62 0.18 7.72 -14.24
CA GLN A 62 -0.47 6.53 -14.82
C GLN A 62 -0.16 5.25 -14.05
N SER A 63 1.06 5.10 -13.51
CA SER A 63 1.46 3.94 -12.72
C SER A 63 0.90 3.98 -11.30
N ALA A 64 1.04 5.08 -10.59
CA ALA A 64 0.75 5.16 -9.15
C ALA A 64 -0.71 5.50 -8.81
N MET A 65 -1.43 6.20 -9.70
CA MET A 65 -2.82 6.58 -9.43
C MET A 65 -3.75 5.38 -9.23
N PRO A 66 -3.70 4.31 -10.06
CA PRO A 66 -4.51 3.13 -9.82
C PRO A 66 -4.17 2.44 -8.48
N LEU A 67 -2.89 2.41 -8.12
CA LEU A 67 -2.44 1.86 -6.85
C LEU A 67 -2.99 2.65 -5.65
N ASP A 68 -2.88 3.98 -5.69
CA ASP A 68 -3.39 4.87 -4.63
C ASP A 68 -4.91 4.76 -4.46
N VAL A 69 -5.66 4.78 -5.58
CA VAL A 69 -7.12 4.61 -5.60
C VAL A 69 -7.54 3.25 -5.05
N MET A 70 -6.90 2.17 -5.52
CA MET A 70 -7.25 0.81 -5.09
C MET A 70 -6.86 0.54 -3.64
N THR A 71 -5.73 1.07 -3.17
CA THR A 71 -5.32 0.96 -1.77
C THR A 71 -6.36 1.60 -0.86
N ASP A 72 -6.78 2.82 -1.14
CA ASP A 72 -7.78 3.54 -0.35
C ASP A 72 -9.14 2.82 -0.38
N TYR A 73 -9.57 2.38 -1.56
CA TYR A 73 -10.84 1.66 -1.74
C TYR A 73 -10.85 0.33 -0.98
N LEU A 74 -9.86 -0.55 -1.22
CA LEU A 74 -9.84 -1.89 -0.63
C LEU A 74 -9.66 -1.85 0.89
N THR A 75 -8.78 -0.99 1.40
CA THR A 75 -8.62 -0.80 2.85
C THR A 75 -9.88 -0.22 3.49
N GLY A 76 -10.57 0.67 2.76
CA GLY A 76 -11.83 1.27 3.17
C GLY A 76 -13.03 0.30 3.19
N LEU A 77 -12.91 -0.90 2.59
CA LEU A 77 -13.95 -1.95 2.68
C LEU A 77 -13.87 -2.72 4.00
N VAL A 78 -12.70 -2.78 4.64
CA VAL A 78 -12.51 -3.54 5.88
C VAL A 78 -13.46 -3.03 6.97
N GLY A 79 -14.15 -3.95 7.63
CA GLY A 79 -15.19 -3.66 8.61
C GLY A 79 -16.58 -3.43 8.01
N LYS A 80 -16.71 -3.28 6.67
CA LYS A 80 -18.00 -3.15 5.99
C LYS A 80 -18.56 -4.52 5.63
N ASN A 81 -19.89 -4.56 5.41
CA ASN A 81 -20.55 -5.78 4.96
C ASN A 81 -20.04 -6.14 3.55
N ALA A 82 -19.71 -7.42 3.36
CA ALA A 82 -19.31 -7.92 2.07
C ALA A 82 -20.49 -7.83 1.08
N ARG A 83 -20.18 -7.49 -0.16
CA ARG A 83 -21.17 -7.47 -1.25
C ARG A 83 -21.36 -8.89 -1.75
N PHE A 84 -22.60 -9.35 -1.72
CA PHE A 84 -22.96 -10.67 -2.24
C PHE A 84 -23.63 -10.55 -3.59
N SER A 85 -23.31 -11.48 -4.46
CA SER A 85 -24.13 -11.71 -5.63
C SER A 85 -25.51 -12.24 -5.21
N TRP A 86 -26.56 -11.91 -5.96
CA TRP A 86 -27.88 -12.50 -5.76
C TRP A 86 -27.85 -14.04 -5.75
N HIS A 87 -26.92 -14.64 -6.47
CA HIS A 87 -26.70 -16.08 -6.49
C HIS A 87 -26.24 -16.62 -5.11
N ASP A 88 -25.31 -15.95 -4.45
CA ASP A 88 -24.79 -16.36 -3.14
C ASP A 88 -25.86 -16.20 -2.06
N ILE A 89 -26.59 -15.09 -2.11
CA ILE A 89 -27.72 -14.82 -1.20
C ILE A 89 -28.78 -15.91 -1.36
N THR A 90 -29.25 -16.17 -2.59
CA THR A 90 -30.28 -17.18 -2.85
C THR A 90 -29.82 -18.57 -2.47
N LYS A 91 -28.58 -18.95 -2.73
CA LYS A 91 -28.00 -20.24 -2.36
C LYS A 91 -27.93 -20.44 -0.85
N SER A 92 -27.54 -19.41 -0.10
CA SER A 92 -27.48 -19.45 1.37
C SER A 92 -28.88 -19.51 1.99
N LEU A 93 -29.82 -18.72 1.48
CA LEU A 93 -31.23 -18.75 1.87
C LEU A 93 -31.86 -20.10 1.59
N SER A 94 -31.67 -20.64 0.39
CA SER A 94 -32.25 -21.95 0.02
C SER A 94 -31.76 -23.06 0.93
N ARG A 95 -30.45 -23.12 1.21
CA ARG A 95 -29.87 -24.10 2.14
C ARG A 95 -30.42 -23.96 3.56
N HIS A 96 -30.63 -22.71 4.03
CA HIS A 96 -31.19 -22.47 5.35
C HIS A 96 -32.65 -22.88 5.43
N MET A 97 -33.42 -22.54 4.40
CA MET A 97 -34.85 -22.92 4.29
C MET A 97 -35.05 -24.43 4.18
N GLU A 98 -34.22 -25.14 3.39
CA GLU A 98 -34.24 -26.63 3.32
C GLU A 98 -34.01 -27.27 4.68
N LYS A 99 -33.16 -26.68 5.51
CA LYS A 99 -32.78 -27.22 6.83
C LYS A 99 -33.75 -26.83 7.93
N ASN A 100 -34.29 -25.61 7.93
CA ASN A 100 -35.04 -25.03 9.03
C ASN A 100 -36.49 -24.66 8.69
N GLY A 101 -36.90 -24.75 7.42
CA GLY A 101 -38.26 -24.50 6.96
C GLY A 101 -38.67 -23.02 6.86
N HIS A 102 -37.93 -22.12 7.49
CA HIS A 102 -38.21 -20.67 7.47
C HIS A 102 -36.95 -19.85 7.75
N VAL A 103 -36.95 -18.59 7.34
CA VAL A 103 -35.86 -17.63 7.60
C VAL A 103 -36.09 -16.98 8.98
N THR A 104 -35.11 -17.11 9.87
CA THR A 104 -35.16 -16.52 11.22
C THR A 104 -34.41 -15.19 11.26
N GLN A 105 -34.76 -14.33 12.21
CA GLN A 105 -33.97 -13.09 12.46
C GLN A 105 -32.52 -13.40 12.87
N GLU A 106 -32.33 -14.49 13.60
CA GLU A 106 -31.02 -14.99 14.01
C GLU A 106 -30.17 -15.35 12.79
N PHE A 107 -30.75 -16.05 11.79
CA PHE A 107 -30.05 -16.34 10.54
C PHE A 107 -29.66 -15.07 9.79
N LEU A 108 -30.54 -14.07 9.72
CA LEU A 108 -30.23 -12.80 9.04
C LEU A 108 -29.14 -12.01 9.77
N SER A 109 -29.18 -12.01 11.11
CA SER A 109 -28.14 -11.39 11.93
C SER A 109 -26.80 -12.09 11.76
N ASP A 110 -26.79 -13.42 11.84
CA ASP A 110 -25.61 -14.27 11.62
C ASP A 110 -25.07 -14.15 10.19
N PHE A 111 -25.95 -14.11 9.20
CA PHE A 111 -25.57 -13.91 7.80
C PHE A 111 -24.87 -12.56 7.60
N ASN A 112 -25.42 -11.49 8.17
CA ASN A 112 -24.81 -10.16 8.09
C ASN A 112 -23.50 -10.07 8.88
N SER A 113 -23.40 -10.69 10.06
CA SER A 113 -22.20 -10.63 10.89
C SER A 113 -21.04 -11.47 10.33
N ARG A 114 -21.33 -12.63 9.73
CA ARG A 114 -20.34 -13.52 9.13
C ARG A 114 -19.83 -13.05 7.77
N ASN A 115 -20.42 -12.03 7.22
CA ASN A 115 -20.16 -11.58 5.85
C ASN A 115 -19.66 -10.13 5.84
N ARG A 116 -18.61 -9.88 6.66
CA ARG A 116 -17.87 -8.62 6.66
C ARG A 116 -16.50 -8.85 6.06
N TYR A 117 -15.93 -7.82 5.46
CA TYR A 117 -14.52 -7.82 5.13
C TYR A 117 -13.71 -7.69 6.43
N GLU A 118 -13.04 -8.75 6.83
CA GLU A 118 -12.32 -8.82 8.10
C GLU A 118 -10.90 -8.28 8.01
N SER A 119 -10.31 -8.33 6.82
CA SER A 119 -8.95 -7.85 6.51
C SER A 119 -8.79 -7.60 5.02
N VAL A 120 -7.68 -6.98 4.67
CA VAL A 120 -7.22 -6.82 3.28
C VAL A 120 -5.83 -7.40 3.12
N GLN A 121 -5.56 -8.01 1.96
CA GLN A 121 -4.25 -8.46 1.55
C GLN A 121 -3.89 -7.77 0.23
N LEU A 122 -2.87 -6.93 0.27
CA LEU A 122 -2.36 -6.20 -0.88
C LEU A 122 -1.07 -6.85 -1.35
N PHE A 123 -1.00 -7.16 -2.63
CA PHE A 123 0.22 -7.60 -3.31
C PHE A 123 0.58 -6.52 -4.33
N ILE A 124 1.69 -5.85 -4.10
CA ILE A 124 2.09 -4.65 -4.83
C ILE A 124 3.47 -4.90 -5.44
N GLU A 125 3.55 -4.79 -6.73
CA GLU A 125 4.80 -4.90 -7.48
C GLU A 125 5.34 -3.50 -7.78
N GLU A 126 6.58 -3.24 -7.37
CA GLU A 126 7.32 -2.01 -7.66
C GLU A 126 6.49 -0.73 -7.49
N PRO A 127 6.00 -0.40 -6.28
CA PRO A 127 5.19 0.80 -6.04
C PRO A 127 5.90 2.10 -6.44
N GLU A 128 7.22 2.06 -6.51
CA GLU A 128 8.09 3.17 -6.91
C GLU A 128 8.13 3.45 -8.41
N GLN A 129 7.56 2.60 -9.23
CA GLN A 129 7.72 2.65 -10.69
C GLN A 129 7.34 4.02 -11.27
N ASN A 130 8.28 4.63 -12.03
CA ASN A 130 8.13 5.94 -12.64
C ASN A 130 7.90 7.13 -11.68
N LEU A 131 8.18 6.96 -10.38
CA LEU A 131 8.04 8.00 -9.37
C LEU A 131 9.37 8.62 -8.96
N TYR A 132 9.36 9.93 -8.72
CA TYR A 132 10.45 10.61 -8.02
C TYR A 132 10.51 10.18 -6.54
N PRO A 133 11.71 10.26 -5.89
CA PRO A 133 11.88 9.82 -4.51
C PRO A 133 10.86 10.37 -3.51
N GLU A 134 10.50 11.65 -3.63
CA GLU A 134 9.50 12.26 -2.76
C GLU A 134 8.09 11.69 -2.96
N SER A 135 7.74 11.40 -4.22
CA SER A 135 6.46 10.74 -4.54
C SER A 135 6.42 9.30 -4.04
N GLN A 136 7.54 8.57 -4.12
CA GLN A 136 7.68 7.23 -3.54
C GLN A 136 7.45 7.28 -2.03
N ARG A 137 8.12 8.21 -1.32
CA ARG A 137 7.94 8.40 0.12
C ARG A 137 6.47 8.60 0.49
N LYS A 138 5.78 9.50 -0.18
CA LYS A 138 4.37 9.81 0.08
C LYS A 138 3.46 8.63 -0.16
N LEU A 139 3.67 7.89 -1.26
CA LEU A 139 2.88 6.71 -1.60
C LEU A 139 3.05 5.60 -0.56
N ILE A 140 4.28 5.32 -0.12
CA ILE A 140 4.55 4.31 0.92
C ILE A 140 3.89 4.70 2.24
N LEU A 141 3.98 5.97 2.64
CA LEU A 141 3.30 6.46 3.84
C LEU A 141 1.78 6.29 3.75
N GLU A 142 1.17 6.56 2.60
CA GLU A 142 -0.27 6.31 2.41
C GLU A 142 -0.63 4.83 2.53
N ILE A 143 0.15 3.94 1.92
CA ILE A 143 -0.06 2.48 2.04
C ILE A 143 -0.02 2.05 3.52
N ILE A 144 0.98 2.50 4.28
CA ILE A 144 1.11 2.20 5.71
C ILE A 144 -0.08 2.74 6.52
N SER A 145 -0.46 4.00 6.29
CA SER A 145 -1.60 4.63 6.94
C SER A 145 -2.92 3.89 6.61
N ALA A 146 -3.11 3.51 5.36
CA ALA A 146 -4.28 2.77 4.91
C ALA A 146 -4.37 1.38 5.56
N LEU A 147 -3.25 0.66 5.65
CA LEU A 147 -3.17 -0.62 6.35
C LEU A 147 -3.50 -0.49 7.84
N LYS A 148 -2.97 0.55 8.49
CA LYS A 148 -3.29 0.81 9.91
C LYS A 148 -4.78 1.07 10.11
N ARG A 149 -5.40 1.90 9.25
CA ARG A 149 -6.85 2.14 9.29
C ARG A 149 -7.64 0.85 9.09
N ALA A 150 -7.22 0.00 8.14
CA ALA A 150 -7.85 -1.29 7.90
C ALA A 150 -7.74 -2.22 9.13
N GLY A 151 -6.57 -2.30 9.76
CA GLY A 151 -6.34 -3.09 10.96
C GLY A 151 -7.18 -2.64 12.17
N GLN A 152 -7.52 -1.36 12.26
CA GLN A 152 -8.42 -0.83 13.31
C GLN A 152 -9.89 -1.19 13.08
N ASN A 153 -10.29 -1.39 11.84
CA ASN A 153 -11.67 -1.65 11.43
C ASN A 153 -11.98 -3.14 11.25
N GLY A 154 -10.94 -3.95 11.07
CA GLY A 154 -11.04 -5.39 10.82
C GLY A 154 -10.89 -6.23 12.09
N GLU A 155 -11.28 -7.49 11.98
CA GLU A 155 -11.12 -8.49 13.05
C GLU A 155 -9.83 -9.33 12.86
N LYS A 156 -9.25 -9.27 11.65
CA LYS A 156 -8.01 -9.97 11.27
C LYS A 156 -6.95 -8.98 10.80
N GLU A 157 -5.71 -9.42 10.86
CA GLU A 157 -4.58 -8.61 10.37
C GLU A 157 -4.69 -8.34 8.87
N SER A 158 -4.51 -7.09 8.51
CA SER A 158 -4.36 -6.64 7.12
C SER A 158 -2.89 -6.58 6.79
N ILE A 159 -2.50 -7.05 5.60
CA ILE A 159 -1.11 -7.12 5.18
C ILE A 159 -0.89 -6.49 3.81
N ALA A 160 0.31 -5.94 3.59
CA ALA A 160 0.82 -5.64 2.26
C ALA A 160 2.14 -6.37 2.03
N VAL A 161 2.24 -7.04 0.90
CA VAL A 161 3.49 -7.60 0.38
C VAL A 161 3.90 -6.73 -0.79
N MET A 162 5.09 -6.12 -0.69
CA MET A 162 5.63 -5.24 -1.73
C MET A 162 6.95 -5.79 -2.25
N THR A 163 7.09 -5.88 -3.55
CA THR A 163 8.41 -6.06 -4.18
C THR A 163 8.97 -4.70 -4.54
N THR A 164 10.26 -4.48 -4.35
CA THR A 164 10.89 -3.20 -4.66
C THR A 164 12.37 -3.36 -5.02
N HIS A 165 12.85 -2.49 -5.89
CA HIS A 165 14.26 -2.28 -6.18
C HIS A 165 14.72 -0.88 -5.74
N SER A 166 13.87 -0.12 -5.03
CA SER A 166 14.14 1.26 -4.66
C SER A 166 14.79 1.38 -3.28
N PRO A 167 15.99 1.96 -3.19
CA PRO A 167 16.59 2.30 -1.91
C PRO A 167 15.75 3.34 -1.13
N TYR A 168 14.95 4.15 -1.81
CA TYR A 168 14.09 5.15 -1.17
C TYR A 168 12.92 4.50 -0.42
N VAL A 169 12.34 3.43 -0.98
CA VAL A 169 11.29 2.65 -0.28
C VAL A 169 11.85 2.07 1.01
N LEU A 170 13.03 1.43 0.95
CA LEU A 170 13.69 0.91 2.15
C LEU A 170 14.02 2.01 3.16
N SER A 171 14.53 3.16 2.68
CA SER A 171 14.85 4.29 3.56
C SER A 171 13.61 4.80 4.31
N VAL A 172 12.45 4.87 3.66
CA VAL A 172 11.19 5.27 4.31
C VAL A 172 10.80 4.26 5.39
N LEU A 173 10.84 2.97 5.08
CA LEU A 173 10.50 1.92 6.04
C LEU A 173 11.49 1.92 7.22
N ASN A 174 12.79 2.09 6.97
CA ASN A 174 13.81 2.20 8.01
C ASN A 174 13.55 3.39 8.96
N VAL A 175 13.18 4.55 8.42
CA VAL A 175 12.81 5.71 9.25
C VAL A 175 11.61 5.38 10.13
N LEU A 176 10.59 4.72 9.59
CA LEU A 176 9.40 4.32 10.36
C LEU A 176 9.75 3.30 11.46
N MET A 177 10.59 2.30 11.14
CA MET A 177 11.02 1.28 12.11
C MET A 177 11.84 1.88 13.26
N ILE A 178 12.83 2.74 12.96
CA ILE A 178 13.64 3.43 13.97
C ILE A 178 12.76 4.34 14.83
N TRP A 179 11.85 5.10 14.20
CA TRP A 179 10.94 5.96 14.92
C TRP A 179 10.01 5.16 15.84
N THR A 180 9.45 4.06 15.35
CA THR A 180 8.62 3.16 16.17
C THR A 180 9.39 2.63 17.38
N ALA A 181 10.62 2.17 17.18
CA ALA A 181 11.47 1.70 18.28
C ALA A 181 11.72 2.79 19.33
N ALA A 182 11.93 4.03 18.89
CA ALA A 182 12.10 5.17 19.80
C ALA A 182 10.82 5.47 20.58
N VAL A 183 9.65 5.41 19.93
CA VAL A 183 8.34 5.58 20.59
C VAL A 183 8.06 4.46 21.56
N GLU A 184 8.34 3.20 21.22
CA GLU A 184 8.17 2.06 22.13
C GLU A 184 9.06 2.17 23.38
N GLN A 185 10.26 2.73 23.26
CA GLN A 185 11.16 3.00 24.39
C GLN A 185 10.71 4.20 25.25
N ARG A 186 10.06 5.19 24.64
CA ARG A 186 9.61 6.43 25.30
C ARG A 186 8.19 6.80 24.86
N PRO A 187 7.18 6.04 25.29
CA PRO A 187 5.80 6.19 24.80
C PRO A 187 5.14 7.52 25.19
N ASP A 188 5.65 8.18 26.24
CA ASP A 188 5.11 9.46 26.74
C ASP A 188 5.87 10.69 26.18
N ASP A 189 6.88 10.52 25.31
CA ASP A 189 7.62 11.65 24.72
C ASP A 189 6.83 12.24 23.54
N GLU A 190 6.10 13.33 23.80
CA GLU A 190 5.26 14.03 22.81
C GLU A 190 6.06 14.47 21.57
N ARG A 191 7.35 14.76 21.71
CA ARG A 191 8.20 15.16 20.58
C ARG A 191 8.41 14.00 19.61
N LEU A 192 8.60 12.78 20.13
CA LEU A 192 8.69 11.57 19.32
C LEU A 192 7.35 11.26 18.65
N LEU A 193 6.26 11.34 19.39
CA LEU A 193 4.91 11.05 18.86
C LEU A 193 4.52 12.03 17.74
N SER A 194 4.92 13.30 17.85
CA SER A 194 4.59 14.33 16.86
C SER A 194 5.54 14.40 15.67
N LEU A 195 6.65 13.65 15.68
CA LEU A 195 7.72 13.79 14.66
C LEU A 195 7.26 13.36 13.27
N ILE A 196 6.53 12.25 13.16
CA ILE A 196 6.10 11.70 11.87
C ILE A 196 4.58 11.69 11.76
N GLY A 197 3.89 11.21 12.79
CA GLY A 197 2.43 11.14 12.86
C GLY A 197 1.94 9.74 13.23
N ASN A 198 1.00 9.70 14.18
CA ASN A 198 0.50 8.43 14.73
C ASN A 198 -0.14 7.52 13.67
N GLU A 199 -0.62 8.06 12.58
CA GLU A 199 -1.22 7.30 11.47
C GLU A 199 -0.23 6.35 10.80
N TYR A 200 1.09 6.56 10.96
CA TYR A 200 2.15 5.72 10.39
C TYR A 200 2.79 4.77 11.41
N LEU A 201 2.39 4.85 12.67
CA LEU A 201 2.96 4.03 13.74
C LEU A 201 2.39 2.60 13.70
N LEU A 202 3.20 1.65 13.28
CA LEU A 202 2.93 0.21 13.35
C LEU A 202 3.95 -0.43 14.30
N PRO A 203 3.61 -1.49 15.06
CA PRO A 203 4.56 -2.18 15.92
C PRO A 203 5.70 -2.77 15.08
N LEU A 204 6.91 -2.87 15.66
CA LEU A 204 8.08 -3.44 14.95
C LEU A 204 7.81 -4.86 14.42
N SER A 205 7.03 -5.65 15.13
CA SER A 205 6.63 -6.99 14.71
C SER A 205 5.77 -7.04 13.44
N ALA A 206 5.25 -5.89 12.99
CA ALA A 206 4.50 -5.80 11.74
C ALA A 206 5.39 -5.72 10.49
N TYR A 207 6.71 -5.57 10.67
CA TYR A 207 7.66 -5.46 9.56
C TYR A 207 8.40 -6.77 9.34
N SER A 208 8.48 -7.19 8.08
CA SER A 208 9.32 -8.29 7.61
C SER A 208 9.91 -7.91 6.26
N ALA A 209 11.16 -8.25 6.03
CA ALA A 209 11.82 -7.99 4.75
C ALA A 209 12.72 -9.17 4.36
N TYR A 210 12.67 -9.53 3.09
CA TYR A 210 13.41 -10.65 2.55
C TYR A 210 14.09 -10.25 1.25
N TYR A 211 15.34 -10.68 1.10
CA TYR A 211 16.06 -10.63 -0.17
C TYR A 211 15.87 -11.96 -0.90
N ILE A 212 15.64 -11.90 -2.20
CA ILE A 212 15.51 -13.08 -3.06
C ILE A 212 16.87 -13.32 -3.73
N ASN A 213 17.55 -14.40 -3.33
CA ASN A 213 18.84 -14.78 -3.89
C ASN A 213 18.68 -15.30 -5.33
N GLU A 214 19.79 -15.34 -6.09
CA GLU A 214 19.83 -15.86 -7.47
C GLU A 214 19.35 -17.30 -7.58
N ASP A 215 19.53 -18.12 -6.54
CA ASP A 215 19.06 -19.50 -6.46
C ASP A 215 17.57 -19.63 -6.09
N GLY A 216 16.87 -18.51 -5.89
CA GLY A 216 15.46 -18.44 -5.50
C GLY A 216 15.19 -18.65 -4.01
N THR A 217 16.22 -18.72 -3.18
CA THR A 217 16.06 -18.75 -1.72
C THR A 217 15.80 -17.36 -1.15
N PHE A 218 15.17 -17.31 0.03
CA PHE A 218 14.87 -16.07 0.74
C PHE A 218 15.84 -15.88 1.91
N ALA A 219 16.46 -14.70 2.00
CA ALA A 219 17.25 -14.28 3.15
C ALA A 219 16.47 -13.22 3.93
N ASP A 220 16.31 -13.42 5.26
CA ASP A 220 15.79 -12.36 6.16
C ASP A 220 16.82 -11.27 6.26
N ILE A 221 16.46 -10.05 5.87
CA ILE A 221 17.33 -8.87 5.85
C ILE A 221 16.94 -7.82 6.89
N VAL A 222 16.05 -8.15 7.82
CA VAL A 222 15.76 -7.29 8.97
C VAL A 222 16.84 -7.48 10.03
N ASP A 223 17.56 -6.40 10.36
CA ASP A 223 18.49 -6.40 11.47
C ASP A 223 17.74 -6.48 12.80
N LYS A 224 18.16 -7.41 13.68
CA LYS A 224 17.51 -7.64 14.98
C LYS A 224 18.06 -6.79 16.11
N GLU A 225 19.26 -6.22 15.94
CA GLU A 225 19.91 -5.36 16.92
C GLU A 225 19.52 -3.89 16.69
N ILE A 226 19.47 -3.49 15.42
CA ILE A 226 19.05 -2.16 14.99
C ILE A 226 17.79 -2.37 14.14
N PRO A 227 16.62 -1.78 14.50
CA PRO A 227 15.39 -2.01 13.77
C PRO A 227 15.43 -1.38 12.38
N MET A 228 16.10 -2.05 11.47
CA MET A 228 16.35 -1.61 10.09
C MET A 228 16.32 -2.78 9.12
N ILE A 229 15.95 -2.49 7.89
CA ILE A 229 16.11 -3.39 6.74
C ILE A 229 17.48 -3.12 6.13
N SER A 230 18.32 -4.15 5.98
CA SER A 230 19.60 -4.03 5.32
C SER A 230 19.40 -3.73 3.83
N GLY A 231 20.13 -2.74 3.32
CA GLY A 231 20.13 -2.36 1.90
C GLY A 231 21.38 -2.80 1.15
N ASN A 232 22.31 -3.51 1.81
CA ASN A 232 23.64 -3.83 1.27
C ASN A 232 23.55 -4.60 -0.06
N ASP A 233 22.56 -5.47 -0.21
CA ASP A 233 22.38 -6.28 -1.42
C ASP A 233 21.73 -5.54 -2.59
N LEU A 234 21.13 -4.36 -2.34
CA LEU A 234 20.55 -3.52 -3.38
C LEU A 234 21.57 -2.57 -4.02
N ASP A 235 22.72 -2.39 -3.41
CA ASP A 235 23.69 -1.36 -3.75
C ASP A 235 25.03 -1.89 -4.30
N GLY A 236 25.05 -3.07 -4.87
CA GLY A 236 26.24 -3.62 -5.52
C GLY A 236 26.83 -2.76 -6.66
N VAL A 237 26.03 -1.80 -7.17
CA VAL A 237 26.50 -0.79 -8.12
C VAL A 237 27.32 0.27 -7.44
N SER A 238 26.98 0.69 -6.21
CA SER A 238 27.80 1.63 -5.42
C SER A 238 29.17 1.04 -5.10
N ASP A 239 29.26 -0.23 -4.70
CA ASP A 239 30.53 -0.90 -4.48
C ASP A 239 31.39 -0.90 -5.76
N TRP A 240 30.80 -1.22 -6.91
CA TRP A 240 31.50 -1.17 -8.19
C TRP A 240 31.96 0.25 -8.54
N VAL A 241 31.15 1.28 -8.27
CA VAL A 241 31.50 2.69 -8.49
C VAL A 241 32.69 3.09 -7.61
N ASP A 242 32.62 2.78 -6.32
CA ASP A 242 33.68 3.12 -5.35
C ASP A 242 34.99 2.43 -5.68
N ASP A 243 34.98 1.14 -5.99
CA ASP A 243 36.14 0.38 -6.44
C ASP A 243 36.71 0.94 -7.75
N SER A 244 35.83 1.29 -8.72
CA SER A 244 36.27 1.85 -9.99
C SER A 244 36.92 3.22 -9.81
N ILE A 245 36.33 4.09 -8.99
CA ILE A 245 36.90 5.42 -8.66
C ILE A 245 38.24 5.26 -7.93
N ALA A 246 38.31 4.33 -6.97
CA ALA A 246 39.56 4.05 -6.25
C ALA A 246 40.67 3.57 -7.20
N GLN A 247 40.35 2.68 -8.14
CA GLN A 247 41.29 2.21 -9.16
C GLN A 247 41.72 3.36 -10.10
N ILE A 248 40.81 4.17 -10.58
CA ILE A 248 41.09 5.33 -11.43
C ILE A 248 42.02 6.30 -10.68
N ASN A 249 41.71 6.61 -9.42
CA ASN A 249 42.52 7.52 -8.61
C ASN A 249 43.94 6.96 -8.36
N SER A 250 44.04 5.65 -8.12
CA SER A 250 45.34 4.98 -7.97
C SER A 250 46.19 5.10 -9.24
N ILE A 251 45.58 4.95 -10.43
CA ILE A 251 46.27 5.09 -11.72
C ILE A 251 46.67 6.55 -11.99
N MET A 252 45.77 7.49 -11.67
CA MET A 252 45.98 8.90 -12.00
C MET A 252 46.92 9.63 -11.03
N TYR A 253 46.90 9.24 -9.76
CA TYR A 253 47.57 9.98 -8.67
C TYR A 253 48.40 9.10 -7.75
N GLY A 254 48.48 7.79 -7.98
CA GLY A 254 49.41 6.91 -7.27
C GLY A 254 50.85 7.26 -7.67
N GLU A 255 51.71 7.45 -6.68
CA GLU A 255 53.15 7.55 -6.90
C GLU A 255 53.65 6.18 -7.37
N ASP A 256 54.50 6.14 -8.42
CA ASP A 256 55.23 4.96 -8.90
C ASP A 256 56.14 4.33 -7.82
#